data_78060abdf7d0cf7cfb4be24bde32aa96
#
_entry.id   78060abdf7d0cf7cfb4be24bde32aa96
#
_cell.length_a   1.000
_cell.length_b   1.000
_cell.length_c   1.000
_cell.angle_alpha   90.00
_cell.angle_beta   90.00
_cell.angle_gamma   90.00
#
_symmetry.space_group_name_H-M   'P 1'
#
loop_
_entity.id
_entity.type
_entity.pdbx_description
1 polymer ?
#
loop_
_entity_poly.entity_id
_entity_poly.type
_entity_poly.pdbx_seq_one_letter_code
_entity_poly.pdbx_strand_id
1 'polypeptide(L)'
;FGMPEVIVSRKTIHEVSKLLDDAETPIQIGLSENRIEFSVEGNSLQAVLSARLIDGGFPDYSSALSINNDKTLVVPTKAFAEAVDRVGTVVNEKVRAIKVRLFNNTAVLSAISTEFGKAEEELDVDYPYDQVLEICFNVRYLLDIAAQVSTEEMEFLLVDTESSVLIRPTGNPHVTFILMPMRV
;
A
#
# COMPACT_ATOMS: atom_id res chain seq x y z
N PHE A 1 14.77 -19.42 11.00
CA PHE A 1 13.54 -19.95 11.60
C PHE A 1 12.92 -20.88 10.57
N GLY A 2 12.88 -22.21 10.87
CA GLY A 2 12.45 -23.24 9.92
C GLY A 2 10.93 -23.45 9.87
N MET A 3 10.13 -22.36 9.93
CA MET A 3 8.68 -22.47 9.75
C MET A 3 8.35 -22.59 8.26
N PRO A 4 7.47 -23.51 7.85
CA PRO A 4 7.00 -23.58 6.47
C PRO A 4 6.20 -22.35 6.08
N GLU A 5 6.15 -22.04 4.79
CA GLU A 5 5.27 -21.00 4.25
C GLU A 5 3.82 -21.43 4.37
N VAL A 6 2.99 -20.57 4.97
CA VAL A 6 1.56 -20.82 5.16
C VAL A 6 0.74 -19.59 4.88
N ILE A 7 -0.50 -19.78 4.42
CA ILE A 7 -1.43 -18.68 4.17
C ILE A 7 -2.41 -18.58 5.34
N VAL A 8 -2.39 -17.41 6.01
CA VAL A 8 -3.27 -17.10 7.14
C VAL A 8 -4.36 -16.13 6.69
N SER A 9 -5.61 -16.37 7.11
CA SER A 9 -6.72 -15.50 6.72
C SER A 9 -6.58 -14.09 7.32
N ARG A 10 -7.02 -13.07 6.56
CA ARG A 10 -7.06 -11.68 7.04
C ARG A 10 -7.81 -11.54 8.37
N LYS A 11 -8.91 -12.29 8.53
CA LYS A 11 -9.70 -12.29 9.78
C LYS A 11 -8.86 -12.77 10.96
N THR A 12 -8.09 -13.83 10.78
CA THR A 12 -7.21 -14.37 11.83
C THR A 12 -6.17 -13.33 12.23
N ILE A 13 -5.50 -12.68 11.27
CA ILE A 13 -4.52 -11.65 11.55
C ILE A 13 -5.15 -10.46 12.31
N HIS A 14 -6.35 -10.03 11.92
CA HIS A 14 -7.05 -8.96 12.61
C HIS A 14 -7.38 -9.29 14.07
N GLU A 15 -7.80 -10.54 14.36
CA GLU A 15 -8.05 -10.96 15.74
C GLU A 15 -6.75 -11.13 16.54
N VAL A 16 -5.67 -11.61 15.94
CA VAL A 16 -4.35 -11.66 16.58
C VAL A 16 -3.87 -10.25 16.93
N SER A 17 -4.01 -9.28 16.01
CA SER A 17 -3.61 -7.89 16.25
C SER A 17 -4.27 -7.30 17.51
N LYS A 18 -5.56 -7.58 17.74
CA LYS A 18 -6.25 -7.13 18.94
C LYS A 18 -5.71 -7.76 20.23
N LEU A 19 -5.27 -9.04 20.14
CA LEU A 19 -4.70 -9.72 21.32
C LEU A 19 -3.29 -9.20 21.64
N LEU A 20 -2.57 -8.66 20.64
CA LEU A 20 -1.22 -8.13 20.82
C LEU A 20 -1.22 -6.77 21.52
N ASP A 21 -2.30 -5.99 21.46
CA ASP A 21 -2.38 -4.67 22.10
C ASP A 21 -2.22 -4.78 23.64
N ASP A 22 -2.60 -5.92 24.23
CA ASP A 22 -2.52 -6.19 25.68
C ASP A 22 -1.39 -7.19 26.03
N ALA A 23 -0.58 -7.61 25.06
CA ALA A 23 0.46 -8.62 25.26
C ALA A 23 1.72 -8.03 25.87
N GLU A 24 2.19 -8.62 26.98
CA GLU A 24 3.45 -8.24 27.65
C GLU A 24 4.62 -9.17 27.29
N THR A 25 4.32 -10.33 26.75
CA THR A 25 5.30 -11.36 26.39
C THR A 25 5.28 -11.61 24.87
N PRO A 26 6.39 -12.15 24.32
CA PRO A 26 6.38 -12.56 22.92
C PRO A 26 5.28 -13.60 22.64
N ILE A 27 4.55 -13.39 21.54
CA ILE A 27 3.55 -14.33 21.07
C ILE A 27 4.21 -15.67 20.69
N GLN A 28 3.62 -16.78 21.10
CA GLN A 28 4.02 -18.11 20.65
C GLN A 28 3.16 -18.53 19.45
N ILE A 29 3.80 -19.02 18.40
CA ILE A 29 3.12 -19.47 17.18
C ILE A 29 3.36 -20.97 17.02
N GLY A 30 2.27 -21.75 17.06
CA GLY A 30 2.23 -23.17 16.78
C GLY A 30 1.67 -23.44 15.38
N LEU A 31 2.32 -24.32 14.62
CA LEU A 31 1.84 -24.78 13.31
C LEU A 31 1.57 -26.28 13.34
N SER A 32 0.45 -26.68 12.75
CA SER A 32 0.14 -28.05 12.38
C SER A 32 -0.16 -28.12 10.88
N GLU A 33 -0.47 -29.29 10.35
CA GLU A 33 -0.69 -29.51 8.92
C GLU A 33 -1.73 -28.56 8.30
N ASN A 34 -2.79 -28.21 9.04
CA ASN A 34 -3.90 -27.39 8.53
C ASN A 34 -4.34 -26.27 9.49
N ARG A 35 -3.59 -26.01 10.56
CA ARG A 35 -3.94 -25.02 11.58
C ARG A 35 -2.73 -24.22 12.04
N ILE A 36 -3.00 -22.99 12.41
CA ILE A 36 -2.08 -22.11 13.13
C ILE A 36 -2.69 -21.73 14.46
N GLU A 37 -1.88 -21.69 15.50
CA GLU A 37 -2.25 -21.29 16.85
C GLU A 37 -1.35 -20.14 17.30
N PHE A 38 -1.98 -19.13 17.91
CA PHE A 38 -1.32 -17.99 18.52
C PHE A 38 -1.63 -17.99 20.01
N SER A 39 -0.61 -18.15 20.83
CA SER A 39 -0.74 -18.09 22.29
C SER A 39 -0.14 -16.79 22.80
N VAL A 40 -0.94 -16.05 23.54
CA VAL A 40 -0.59 -14.73 24.11
C VAL A 40 -0.79 -14.81 25.62
N GLU A 41 0.21 -14.37 26.37
CA GLU A 41 0.16 -14.19 27.82
C GLU A 41 0.23 -12.71 28.13
N GLY A 42 -0.82 -12.18 28.75
CA GLY A 42 -0.91 -10.81 29.25
C GLY A 42 -1.17 -10.79 30.75
N ASN A 43 -1.17 -9.62 31.36
CA ASN A 43 -1.31 -9.44 32.83
C ASN A 43 -2.57 -10.06 33.42
N SER A 44 -3.66 -10.11 32.66
CA SER A 44 -4.99 -10.54 33.13
C SER A 44 -5.60 -11.63 32.28
N LEU A 45 -4.98 -11.97 31.16
CA LEU A 45 -5.56 -12.87 30.17
C LEU A 45 -4.50 -13.79 29.57
N GLN A 46 -4.77 -15.06 29.61
CA GLN A 46 -4.07 -16.03 28.76
C GLN A 46 -5.04 -16.40 27.63
N ALA A 47 -4.65 -16.16 26.39
CA ALA A 47 -5.50 -16.40 25.23
C ALA A 47 -4.79 -17.31 24.22
N VAL A 48 -5.56 -18.23 23.65
CA VAL A 48 -5.12 -19.08 22.54
C VAL A 48 -6.11 -18.89 21.39
N LEU A 49 -5.62 -18.38 20.26
CA LEU A 49 -6.38 -18.26 19.02
C LEU A 49 -5.95 -19.37 18.07
N SER A 50 -6.85 -20.30 17.75
CA SER A 50 -6.61 -21.33 16.75
C SER A 50 -7.40 -21.04 15.48
N ALA A 51 -6.73 -21.10 14.32
CA ALA A 51 -7.34 -20.83 13.03
C ALA A 51 -6.93 -21.87 11.98
N ARG A 52 -7.83 -22.12 11.02
CA ARG A 52 -7.52 -22.97 9.88
C ARG A 52 -6.67 -22.21 8.87
N LEU A 53 -5.64 -22.85 8.34
CA LEU A 53 -4.84 -22.35 7.23
C LEU A 53 -5.67 -22.36 5.94
N ILE A 54 -5.33 -21.47 5.02
CA ILE A 54 -5.89 -21.46 3.67
C ILE A 54 -5.04 -22.38 2.81
N ASP A 55 -5.69 -23.36 2.18
CA ASP A 55 -5.03 -24.29 1.26
C ASP A 55 -4.59 -23.56 -0.01
N GLY A 56 -3.39 -23.88 -0.51
CA GLY A 56 -2.83 -23.33 -1.75
C GLY A 56 -1.45 -22.72 -1.55
N GLY A 57 -0.82 -22.37 -2.67
CA GLY A 57 0.43 -21.61 -2.69
C GLY A 57 0.17 -20.11 -2.66
N PHE A 58 1.01 -19.36 -1.96
CA PHE A 58 0.98 -17.90 -2.05
C PHE A 58 1.40 -17.49 -3.48
N PRO A 59 0.71 -16.51 -4.11
CA PRO A 59 1.07 -16.04 -5.44
C PRO A 59 2.53 -15.56 -5.51
N ASP A 60 3.23 -15.90 -6.59
CA ASP A 60 4.58 -15.38 -6.82
C ASP A 60 4.53 -13.89 -7.16
N TYR A 61 4.89 -13.07 -6.17
CA TYR A 61 4.97 -11.62 -6.32
C TYR A 61 6.34 -11.14 -6.82
N SER A 62 7.34 -12.02 -6.91
CA SER A 62 8.70 -11.63 -7.32
C SER A 62 8.75 -11.13 -8.76
N SER A 63 7.89 -11.65 -9.63
CA SER A 63 7.73 -11.15 -10.99
C SER A 63 7.22 -9.70 -11.07
N ALA A 64 6.40 -9.29 -10.11
CA ALA A 64 5.92 -7.91 -10.01
C ALA A 64 6.96 -6.95 -9.40
N LEU A 65 7.95 -7.47 -8.66
CA LEU A 65 9.06 -6.69 -8.10
C LEU A 65 10.21 -6.46 -9.09
N SER A 66 10.34 -7.32 -10.11
CA SER A 66 11.48 -7.33 -11.04
C SER A 66 11.36 -6.34 -12.21
N ILE A 67 10.69 -5.23 -12.01
CA ILE A 67 10.50 -4.19 -13.02
C ILE A 67 11.72 -3.28 -13.03
N ASN A 68 12.28 -3.03 -14.23
CA ASN A 68 13.35 -2.06 -14.43
C ASN A 68 12.81 -0.63 -14.34
N ASN A 69 12.52 -0.19 -13.13
CA ASN A 69 12.09 1.18 -12.90
C ASN A 69 13.25 2.14 -13.15
N ASP A 70 13.08 3.04 -14.10
CA ASP A 70 14.09 4.00 -14.56
C ASP A 70 13.79 5.44 -14.09
N LYS A 71 12.63 5.66 -13.47
CA LYS A 71 12.19 6.95 -12.95
C LYS A 71 11.83 6.85 -11.48
N THR A 72 12.26 7.80 -10.70
CA THR A 72 11.90 7.93 -9.29
C THR A 72 11.16 9.25 -9.09
N LEU A 73 10.02 9.16 -8.43
CA LEU A 73 9.26 10.29 -7.91
C LEU A 73 9.35 10.24 -6.40
N VAL A 74 9.76 11.33 -5.75
CA VAL A 74 9.70 11.46 -4.28
C VAL A 74 8.66 12.53 -3.92
N VAL A 75 7.77 12.18 -3.01
CA VAL A 75 6.70 13.08 -2.55
C VAL A 75 6.68 13.19 -1.02
N PRO A 76 6.32 14.37 -0.48
CA PRO A 76 6.01 14.50 0.95
C PRO A 76 4.77 13.68 1.28
N THR A 77 4.91 12.63 2.11
CA THR A 77 3.86 11.63 2.37
C THR A 77 2.52 12.25 2.78
N LYS A 78 2.55 13.15 3.77
CA LYS A 78 1.35 13.79 4.30
C LYS A 78 0.68 14.72 3.29
N ALA A 79 1.45 15.60 2.66
CA ALA A 79 0.92 16.55 1.69
C ALA A 79 0.30 15.85 0.47
N PHE A 80 0.97 14.79 0.00
CA PHE A 80 0.45 13.97 -1.09
C PHE A 80 -0.85 13.26 -0.72
N ALA A 81 -0.91 12.63 0.46
CA ALA A 81 -2.12 11.96 0.93
C ALA A 81 -3.30 12.93 1.07
N GLU A 82 -3.07 14.11 1.66
CA GLU A 82 -4.08 15.14 1.80
C GLU A 82 -4.58 15.68 0.45
N ALA A 83 -3.70 15.85 -0.54
CA ALA A 83 -4.06 16.25 -1.89
C ALA A 83 -4.87 15.16 -2.62
N VAL A 84 -4.45 13.90 -2.51
CA VAL A 84 -5.21 12.75 -3.04
C VAL A 84 -6.60 12.68 -2.42
N ASP A 85 -6.75 12.90 -1.12
CA ASP A 85 -8.04 12.91 -0.42
C ASP A 85 -8.93 14.05 -0.92
N ARG A 86 -8.40 15.30 -1.00
CA ARG A 86 -9.14 16.45 -1.51
C ARG A 86 -9.61 16.27 -2.96
N VAL A 87 -8.70 15.89 -3.85
CA VAL A 87 -9.04 15.66 -5.27
C VAL A 87 -9.96 14.45 -5.40
N GLY A 88 -9.80 13.45 -4.53
CA GLY A 88 -10.64 12.26 -4.46
C GLY A 88 -12.10 12.50 -4.12
N THR A 89 -12.46 13.66 -3.54
CA THR A 89 -13.85 13.98 -3.15
C THR A 89 -14.82 14.05 -4.34
N VAL A 90 -14.34 14.40 -5.54
CA VAL A 90 -15.16 14.46 -6.76
C VAL A 90 -15.22 13.17 -7.54
N VAL A 91 -14.49 12.14 -7.10
CA VAL A 91 -14.40 10.86 -7.84
C VAL A 91 -15.67 10.05 -7.65
N ASN A 92 -16.17 9.50 -8.74
CA ASN A 92 -17.30 8.56 -8.70
C ASN A 92 -16.90 7.27 -7.96
N GLU A 93 -17.76 6.79 -7.05
CA GLU A 93 -17.50 5.59 -6.25
C GLU A 93 -17.22 4.32 -7.06
N LYS A 94 -17.71 4.25 -8.29
CA LYS A 94 -17.50 3.10 -9.18
C LYS A 94 -16.12 3.08 -9.82
N VAL A 95 -15.58 4.24 -10.21
CA VAL A 95 -14.31 4.33 -10.94
C VAL A 95 -13.14 4.61 -10.02
N ARG A 96 -13.31 5.49 -9.03
CA ARG A 96 -12.29 5.85 -8.01
C ARG A 96 -10.91 6.18 -8.58
N ALA A 97 -10.85 6.68 -9.82
CA ALA A 97 -9.60 6.99 -10.48
C ALA A 97 -9.17 8.44 -10.26
N ILE A 98 -7.92 8.63 -9.90
CA ILE A 98 -7.22 9.92 -9.91
C ILE A 98 -6.11 9.85 -10.94
N LYS A 99 -5.97 10.90 -11.74
CA LYS A 99 -4.86 11.06 -12.68
C LYS A 99 -3.74 11.83 -12.00
N VAL A 100 -2.54 11.33 -12.10
CA VAL A 100 -1.29 11.95 -11.66
C VAL A 100 -0.48 12.26 -12.90
N ARG A 101 -0.24 13.56 -13.16
CA ARG A 101 0.62 14.03 -14.25
C ARG A 101 1.90 14.60 -13.65
N LEU A 102 3.02 14.03 -14.07
CA LEU A 102 4.35 14.33 -13.56
C LEU A 102 5.18 15.04 -14.63
N PHE A 103 5.85 16.11 -14.28
CA PHE A 103 6.79 16.85 -15.14
C PHE A 103 7.59 17.86 -14.31
N ASN A 104 8.88 17.99 -14.58
CA ASN A 104 9.71 19.10 -14.05
C ASN A 104 9.50 19.40 -12.56
N ASN A 105 9.63 18.40 -11.70
CA ASN A 105 9.44 18.50 -10.25
C ASN A 105 8.02 18.92 -9.81
N THR A 106 7.05 18.71 -10.68
CA THR A 106 5.64 19.02 -10.40
C THR A 106 4.78 17.77 -10.57
N ALA A 107 3.88 17.54 -9.64
CA ALA A 107 2.80 16.57 -9.75
C ALA A 107 1.45 17.28 -9.78
N VAL A 108 0.69 17.10 -10.86
CA VAL A 108 -0.69 17.58 -10.95
C VAL A 108 -1.63 16.41 -10.75
N LEU A 109 -2.36 16.44 -9.64
CA LEU A 109 -3.41 15.49 -9.32
C LEU A 109 -4.73 16.00 -9.89
N SER A 110 -5.46 15.17 -10.62
CA SER A 110 -6.75 15.58 -11.18
C SER A 110 -7.78 14.46 -11.20
N ALA A 111 -9.03 14.83 -11.01
CA ALA A 111 -10.18 13.94 -11.13
C ALA A 111 -11.33 14.65 -11.82
N ILE A 112 -12.09 13.92 -12.61
CA ILE A 112 -13.25 14.42 -13.35
C ILE A 112 -14.44 13.49 -13.10
N SER A 113 -15.55 14.07 -12.74
CA SER A 113 -16.84 13.40 -12.62
C SER A 113 -17.91 14.15 -13.38
N THR A 114 -18.77 13.44 -14.06
CA THR A 114 -19.94 14.05 -14.72
C THR A 114 -20.97 14.57 -13.72
N GLU A 115 -20.93 14.07 -12.49
CA GLU A 115 -21.89 14.40 -11.44
C GLU A 115 -21.37 15.49 -10.48
N PHE A 116 -20.05 15.40 -10.11
CA PHE A 116 -19.45 16.26 -9.08
C PHE A 116 -18.48 17.31 -9.65
N GLY A 117 -18.24 17.31 -10.98
CA GLY A 117 -17.38 18.29 -11.64
C GLY A 117 -15.90 17.86 -11.69
N LYS A 118 -15.00 18.84 -11.62
CA LYS A 118 -13.53 18.63 -11.72
C LYS A 118 -12.84 19.13 -10.47
N ALA A 119 -11.88 18.36 -9.98
CA ALA A 119 -10.90 18.82 -9.00
C ALA A 119 -9.49 18.69 -9.59
N GLU A 120 -8.62 19.62 -9.24
CA GLU A 120 -7.22 19.61 -9.66
C GLU A 120 -6.38 20.27 -8.57
N GLU A 121 -5.23 19.68 -8.26
CA GLU A 121 -4.29 20.21 -7.29
C GLU A 121 -2.86 19.94 -7.76
N GLU A 122 -1.99 20.91 -7.55
CA GLU A 122 -0.58 20.88 -7.92
C GLU A 122 0.27 20.78 -6.66
N LEU A 123 1.30 19.92 -6.72
CA LEU A 123 2.26 19.68 -5.65
C LEU A 123 3.68 19.80 -6.17
N ASP A 124 4.54 20.43 -5.39
CA ASP A 124 5.98 20.36 -5.57
C ASP A 124 6.49 18.99 -5.13
N VAL A 125 7.23 18.31 -6.00
CA VAL A 125 7.75 16.95 -5.80
C VAL A 125 9.17 16.85 -6.35
N ASP A 126 9.91 15.81 -6.01
CA ASP A 126 11.17 15.51 -6.67
C ASP A 126 10.92 14.53 -7.84
N TYR A 127 10.87 15.06 -9.05
CA TYR A 127 10.72 14.33 -10.31
C TYR A 127 11.51 15.06 -11.41
N PRO A 128 12.83 14.90 -11.44
CA PRO A 128 13.74 15.70 -12.29
C PRO A 128 13.76 15.24 -13.76
N TYR A 129 12.63 14.79 -14.28
CA TYR A 129 12.52 14.31 -15.66
C TYR A 129 11.68 15.29 -16.49
N ASP A 130 12.18 15.66 -17.67
CA ASP A 130 11.47 16.52 -18.64
C ASP A 130 10.29 15.79 -19.31
N GLN A 131 10.36 14.46 -19.36
CA GLN A 131 9.32 13.64 -19.95
C GLN A 131 8.06 13.68 -19.09
N VAL A 132 6.96 14.11 -19.68
CA VAL A 132 5.64 14.05 -19.04
C VAL A 132 5.19 12.60 -18.88
N LEU A 133 4.81 12.21 -17.68
CA LEU A 133 4.20 10.92 -17.38
C LEU A 133 2.79 11.17 -16.83
N GLU A 134 1.76 10.62 -17.49
CA GLU A 134 0.38 10.64 -16.99
C GLU A 134 -0.05 9.23 -16.60
N ILE A 135 -0.33 9.00 -15.34
CA ILE A 135 -0.67 7.70 -14.80
C ILE A 135 -1.93 7.81 -13.92
N CYS A 136 -2.82 6.81 -13.99
CA CYS A 136 -4.04 6.80 -13.21
C CYS A 136 -3.98 5.76 -12.09
N PHE A 137 -4.43 6.13 -10.91
CA PHE A 137 -4.47 5.24 -9.75
C PHE A 137 -5.84 5.23 -9.08
N ASN A 138 -6.10 4.18 -8.33
CA ASN A 138 -7.22 4.15 -7.40
C ASN A 138 -6.90 5.01 -6.17
N VAL A 139 -7.74 6.02 -5.92
CA VAL A 139 -7.62 6.94 -4.78
C VAL A 139 -7.47 6.20 -3.46
N ARG A 140 -8.32 5.18 -3.23
CA ARG A 140 -8.32 4.44 -1.98
C ARG A 140 -7.00 3.70 -1.75
N TYR A 141 -6.44 3.08 -2.80
CA TYR A 141 -5.17 2.36 -2.66
C TYR A 141 -4.00 3.30 -2.40
N LEU A 142 -3.98 4.49 -3.01
CA LEU A 142 -2.97 5.51 -2.69
C LEU A 142 -3.06 5.94 -1.21
N LEU A 143 -4.27 6.18 -0.71
CA LEU A 143 -4.49 6.56 0.69
C LEU A 143 -4.15 5.41 1.65
N ASP A 144 -4.55 4.18 1.32
CA ASP A 144 -4.23 2.99 2.12
C ASP A 144 -2.71 2.79 2.23
N ILE A 145 -1.95 3.02 1.15
CA ILE A 145 -0.48 2.95 1.14
C ILE A 145 0.11 4.09 1.98
N ALA A 146 -0.31 5.34 1.72
CA ALA A 146 0.20 6.50 2.44
C ALA A 146 -0.02 6.39 3.96
N ALA A 147 -1.13 5.79 4.39
CA ALA A 147 -1.42 5.54 5.80
C ALA A 147 -0.46 4.52 6.46
N GLN A 148 0.22 3.68 5.68
CA GLN A 148 1.20 2.71 6.18
C GLN A 148 2.64 3.25 6.14
N VAL A 149 2.87 4.36 5.44
CA VAL A 149 4.19 5.00 5.35
C VAL A 149 4.38 5.94 6.53
N SER A 150 5.36 5.64 7.39
CA SER A 150 5.67 6.43 8.59
C SER A 150 6.76 7.48 8.38
N THR A 151 7.40 7.51 7.21
CA THR A 151 8.44 8.48 6.85
C THR A 151 7.83 9.79 6.34
N GLU A 152 8.59 10.89 6.45
CA GLU A 152 8.17 12.20 5.93
C GLU A 152 7.95 12.18 4.42
N GLU A 153 8.71 11.33 3.71
CA GLU A 153 8.65 11.17 2.27
C GLU A 153 8.44 9.72 1.89
N MET A 154 7.82 9.51 0.75
CA MET A 154 7.73 8.22 0.06
C MET A 154 8.18 8.33 -1.39
N GLU A 155 8.78 7.26 -1.89
CA GLU A 155 9.26 7.16 -3.27
C GLU A 155 8.39 6.25 -4.11
N PHE A 156 8.14 6.67 -5.35
CA PHE A 156 7.48 5.87 -6.38
C PHE A 156 8.52 5.54 -7.44
N LEU A 157 8.70 4.26 -7.69
CA LEU A 157 9.58 3.77 -8.74
C LEU A 157 8.73 3.42 -9.97
N LEU A 158 8.96 4.13 -11.06
CA LEU A 158 8.12 4.17 -12.25
C LEU A 158 8.91 3.72 -13.49
N VAL A 159 8.18 3.20 -14.48
CA VAL A 159 8.69 2.93 -15.85
C VAL A 159 7.84 3.71 -16.85
N ASP A 160 6.56 3.33 -16.94
CA ASP A 160 5.59 3.83 -17.91
C ASP A 160 4.21 3.96 -17.27
N THR A 161 3.19 4.15 -18.10
CA THR A 161 1.80 4.38 -17.68
C THR A 161 1.00 3.10 -17.40
N GLU A 162 1.55 1.93 -17.72
CA GLU A 162 0.85 0.65 -17.64
C GLU A 162 1.51 -0.36 -16.69
N SER A 163 2.80 -0.23 -16.49
CA SER A 163 3.59 -1.11 -15.61
C SER A 163 3.26 -0.86 -14.14
N SER A 164 3.41 -1.90 -13.32
CA SER A 164 3.24 -1.75 -11.88
C SER A 164 4.23 -0.75 -11.30
N VAL A 165 3.77 0.02 -10.34
CA VAL A 165 4.57 1.01 -9.62
C VAL A 165 4.97 0.43 -8.28
N LEU A 166 6.25 0.54 -7.93
CA LEU A 166 6.72 0.19 -6.60
C LEU A 166 6.73 1.46 -5.74
N ILE A 167 6.15 1.40 -4.55
CA ILE A 167 6.09 2.52 -3.62
C ILE A 167 6.79 2.09 -2.34
N ARG A 168 7.64 2.96 -1.78
CA ARG A 168 8.44 2.68 -0.58
C ARG A 168 8.49 3.89 0.34
N PRO A 169 8.60 3.68 1.66
CA PRO A 169 9.06 4.73 2.56
C PRO A 169 10.51 5.10 2.19
N THR A 170 10.82 6.39 2.07
CA THR A 170 12.17 6.85 1.76
C THR A 170 13.17 6.36 2.82
N GLY A 171 14.27 5.75 2.36
CA GLY A 171 15.30 5.20 3.25
C GLY A 171 14.97 3.84 3.89
N ASN A 172 13.83 3.21 3.58
CA ASN A 172 13.47 1.88 4.06
C ASN A 172 13.20 0.89 2.91
N PRO A 173 14.22 0.18 2.43
CA PRO A 173 14.06 -0.76 1.33
C PRO A 173 13.34 -2.08 1.71
N HIS A 174 13.10 -2.31 3.01
CA HIS A 174 12.48 -3.55 3.50
C HIS A 174 10.94 -3.56 3.37
N VAL A 175 10.35 -2.39 3.14
CA VAL A 175 8.91 -2.23 2.93
C VAL A 175 8.67 -1.80 1.49
N THR A 176 7.89 -2.57 0.74
CA THR A 176 7.55 -2.24 -0.64
C THR A 176 6.07 -2.53 -0.88
N PHE A 177 5.38 -1.54 -1.42
CA PHE A 177 4.02 -1.67 -1.91
C PHE A 177 4.06 -1.76 -3.44
N ILE A 178 3.20 -2.59 -4.02
CA ILE A 178 3.04 -2.72 -5.47
C ILE A 178 1.66 -2.20 -5.83
N LEU A 179 1.60 -1.22 -6.72
CA LEU A 179 0.36 -0.63 -7.17
C LEU A 179 0.25 -0.71 -8.69
N MET A 180 -0.81 -1.36 -9.18
CA MET A 180 -1.11 -1.39 -10.60
C MET A 180 -1.85 -0.12 -11.02
N PRO A 181 -1.41 0.55 -12.11
CA PRO A 181 -2.15 1.64 -12.70
C PRO A 181 -3.55 1.21 -13.17
N MET A 182 -4.47 2.17 -13.21
CA MET A 182 -5.78 1.97 -13.79
C MET A 182 -5.79 2.41 -15.26
N ARG A 183 -6.44 1.63 -16.11
CA ARG A 183 -6.80 2.03 -17.47
C ARG A 183 -8.15 2.76 -17.41
N VAL A 184 -8.14 4.04 -17.74
CA VAL A 184 -9.33 4.91 -17.71
C VAL A 184 -9.59 5.48 -19.09
#